data_52d136ff32ce2f2b41ba89e429506e74
#
_entry.id   52d136ff32ce2f2b41ba89e429506e74
#
_cell.length_a   1.000
_cell.length_b   1.000
_cell.length_c   1.000
_cell.angle_alpha   90.00
_cell.angle_beta   90.00
_cell.angle_gamma   90.00
#
_symmetry.space_group_name_H-M   'P 1'
#
loop_
_entity.id
_entity.type
_entity.pdbx_description
1 polymer ?
#
loop_
_entity_poly.entity_id
_entity_poly.type
_entity_poly.pdbx_seq_one_letter_code
_entity_poly.pdbx_strand_id
1 'polypeptide(L)'
;AFVVVSDVYPTVSALSADLILPCAMWAEKEGAFGNAERRTQFWRQQVSAPGEAKSDLWQYIEFAKRFKVEDVWPEELIAKKPEYRGKRLYDVLYANGQVNKFPLEDLEKANAHAWAGYMNDESKELGYYLQKGLFEEYASFGRGHAHDLAYFDVYHKARGLRWPVVDNKETLWRFREGYDPYVKAGEGVKFYGYKDNKAIIFALPYQDPPEMPDAEYDMWLCTGRVLEHWHTGSMTRRVPELHRSVPEAQIFMHPDDAQ
;
A
#
# COMPACT_ATOMS: atom_id res chain seq x y z
N ALA A 1 28.58 0.88 -6.29
CA ALA A 1 27.17 0.95 -6.68
C ALA A 1 26.71 2.40 -6.56
N PHE A 2 25.82 2.85 -7.42
CA PHE A 2 25.17 4.16 -7.32
C PHE A 2 23.93 4.02 -6.42
N VAL A 3 23.87 4.80 -5.32
CA VAL A 3 22.82 4.68 -4.29
C VAL A 3 21.86 5.86 -4.40
N VAL A 4 20.59 5.55 -4.58
CA VAL A 4 19.50 6.53 -4.59
C VAL A 4 18.64 6.33 -3.36
N VAL A 5 18.39 7.40 -2.60
CA VAL A 5 17.48 7.40 -1.45
C VAL A 5 16.31 8.34 -1.74
N SER A 6 15.10 7.77 -1.72
CA SER A 6 13.85 8.55 -1.77
C SER A 6 13.20 8.50 -0.39
N ASP A 7 13.09 9.64 0.27
CA ASP A 7 12.52 9.70 1.63
C ASP A 7 11.87 11.07 1.88
N VAL A 8 10.98 11.11 2.87
CA VAL A 8 10.29 12.34 3.30
C VAL A 8 11.14 13.23 4.17
N TYR A 9 12.23 12.69 4.73
CA TYR A 9 13.19 13.41 5.56
C TYR A 9 14.63 13.06 5.16
N PRO A 10 15.60 13.97 5.38
CA PRO A 10 17.01 13.64 5.26
C PRO A 10 17.42 12.72 6.43
N THR A 11 17.22 11.43 6.23
CA THR A 11 17.55 10.39 7.22
C THR A 11 19.04 10.07 7.23
N VAL A 12 19.49 9.29 8.23
CA VAL A 12 20.88 8.80 8.29
C VAL A 12 21.24 8.00 7.04
N SER A 13 20.30 7.23 6.49
CA SER A 13 20.51 6.49 5.24
C SER A 13 20.86 7.41 4.06
N ALA A 14 20.34 8.63 4.06
CA ALA A 14 20.63 9.61 3.01
C ALA A 14 22.10 10.09 3.01
N LEU A 15 22.83 9.91 4.11
CA LEU A 15 24.27 10.25 4.19
C LEU A 15 25.12 9.35 3.27
N SER A 16 24.62 8.18 2.93
CA SER A 16 25.30 7.21 2.04
C SER A 16 24.80 7.28 0.60
N ALA A 17 23.92 8.24 0.27
CA ALA A 17 23.32 8.35 -1.04
C ALA A 17 24.19 9.19 -1.99
N ASP A 18 24.27 8.74 -3.24
CA ASP A 18 24.80 9.54 -4.36
C ASP A 18 23.75 10.52 -4.90
N LEU A 19 22.45 10.16 -4.74
CA LEU A 19 21.31 10.98 -5.12
C LEU A 19 20.20 10.87 -4.07
N ILE A 20 19.64 12.01 -3.67
CA ILE A 20 18.48 12.08 -2.78
C ILE A 20 17.31 12.65 -3.57
N LEU A 21 16.18 11.92 -3.54
CA LEU A 21 14.91 12.33 -4.13
C LEU A 21 13.93 12.63 -3.00
N PRO A 22 13.48 13.89 -2.83
CA PRO A 22 12.49 14.21 -1.81
C PRO A 22 11.14 13.59 -2.16
N CYS A 23 10.54 12.88 -1.19
CA CYS A 23 9.29 12.15 -1.37
C CYS A 23 8.14 12.83 -0.63
N ALA A 24 6.96 12.85 -1.25
CA ALA A 24 5.73 13.36 -0.65
C ALA A 24 5.19 12.44 0.44
N MET A 25 4.67 13.00 1.53
CA MET A 25 3.99 12.30 2.61
C MET A 25 2.52 11.95 2.24
N TRP A 26 1.84 11.24 3.12
CA TRP A 26 0.46 10.80 2.90
C TRP A 26 -0.51 11.92 2.57
N ALA A 27 -0.49 13.02 3.33
CA ALA A 27 -1.38 14.15 3.09
C ALA A 27 -1.05 14.91 1.80
N GLU A 28 0.13 14.70 1.27
CA GLU A 28 0.70 15.39 0.11
C GLU A 28 0.55 14.59 -1.19
N LYS A 29 -0.03 13.40 -1.13
CA LYS A 29 -0.29 12.53 -2.27
C LYS A 29 -1.61 11.78 -2.11
N GLU A 30 -2.03 11.10 -3.16
CA GLU A 30 -3.22 10.25 -3.17
C GLU A 30 -2.84 8.77 -3.15
N GLY A 31 -3.74 7.91 -2.64
CA GLY A 31 -3.51 6.49 -2.64
C GLY A 31 -4.64 5.66 -2.05
N ALA A 32 -4.37 4.37 -1.86
CA ALA A 32 -5.29 3.42 -1.26
C ALA A 32 -4.61 2.59 -0.17
N PHE A 33 -5.34 2.32 0.91
CA PHE A 33 -4.94 1.42 1.99
C PHE A 33 -5.84 0.20 2.06
N GLY A 34 -5.22 -0.96 2.29
CA GLY A 34 -5.88 -2.08 2.93
C GLY A 34 -5.60 -2.07 4.43
N ASN A 35 -6.48 -2.68 5.21
CA ASN A 35 -6.32 -2.81 6.65
C ASN A 35 -6.60 -4.24 7.14
N ALA A 36 -6.47 -4.47 8.46
CA ALA A 36 -6.66 -5.79 9.07
C ALA A 36 -8.10 -6.34 8.94
N GLU A 37 -9.09 -5.52 8.69
CA GLU A 37 -10.48 -5.96 8.41
C GLU A 37 -10.77 -6.15 6.92
N ARG A 38 -9.74 -6.20 6.08
CA ARG A 38 -9.84 -6.34 4.61
C ARG A 38 -10.57 -5.17 3.94
N ARG A 39 -10.54 -3.98 4.51
CA ARG A 39 -11.19 -2.80 3.95
C ARG A 39 -10.21 -2.06 3.04
N THR A 40 -10.61 -1.82 1.79
CA THR A 40 -9.91 -0.91 0.89
C THR A 40 -10.48 0.50 1.07
N GLN A 41 -9.61 1.45 1.38
CA GLN A 41 -9.95 2.85 1.63
C GLN A 41 -9.05 3.74 0.78
N PHE A 42 -9.63 4.79 0.19
CA PHE A 42 -8.89 5.81 -0.54
C PHE A 42 -8.72 7.06 0.31
N TRP A 43 -7.54 7.64 0.27
CA TRP A 43 -7.32 8.98 0.76
C TRP A 43 -6.97 9.91 -0.39
N ARG A 44 -7.30 11.15 -0.23
CA ARG A 44 -7.05 12.22 -1.19
C ARG A 44 -5.86 13.04 -0.75
N GLN A 45 -5.15 13.61 -1.71
CA GLN A 45 -4.20 14.67 -1.43
C GLN A 45 -4.90 15.83 -0.73
N GLN A 46 -4.37 16.26 0.41
CA GLN A 46 -4.94 17.34 1.21
C GLN A 46 -4.17 18.65 0.99
N VAL A 47 -2.88 18.57 0.79
CA VAL A 47 -1.97 19.69 0.57
C VAL A 47 -0.98 19.34 -0.52
N SER A 48 -0.44 20.33 -1.22
CA SER A 48 0.67 20.09 -2.14
C SER A 48 1.95 19.77 -1.38
N ALA A 49 2.78 18.91 -1.96
CA ALA A 49 4.07 18.59 -1.40
C ALA A 49 5.00 19.82 -1.39
N PRO A 50 5.85 19.99 -0.36
CA PRO A 50 6.73 21.13 -0.28
C PRO A 50 7.90 21.03 -1.28
N GLY A 51 8.33 22.17 -1.79
CA GLY A 51 9.51 22.28 -2.65
C GLY A 51 9.43 21.37 -3.90
N GLU A 52 10.45 20.53 -4.07
CA GLU A 52 10.54 19.58 -5.20
C GLU A 52 10.04 18.17 -4.85
N ALA A 53 9.46 17.98 -3.65
CA ALA A 53 8.97 16.67 -3.23
C ALA A 53 7.85 16.17 -4.14
N LYS A 54 7.98 14.92 -4.56
CA LYS A 54 7.04 14.22 -5.44
C LYS A 54 6.67 12.86 -4.85
N SER A 55 5.49 12.34 -5.19
CA SER A 55 5.14 10.99 -4.76
C SER A 55 6.05 9.94 -5.40
N ASP A 56 6.12 8.77 -4.78
CA ASP A 56 6.82 7.62 -5.34
C ASP A 56 6.28 7.28 -6.75
N LEU A 57 4.95 7.37 -6.91
CA LEU A 57 4.30 7.07 -8.18
C LEU A 57 4.72 8.05 -9.29
N TRP A 58 4.79 9.35 -8.97
CA TRP A 58 5.30 10.34 -9.91
C TRP A 58 6.75 10.04 -10.31
N GLN A 59 7.60 9.68 -9.35
CA GLN A 59 8.99 9.30 -9.62
C GLN A 59 9.07 8.10 -10.58
N TYR A 60 8.26 7.04 -10.34
CA TYR A 60 8.20 5.88 -11.23
C TYR A 60 7.71 6.25 -12.64
N ILE A 61 6.74 7.14 -12.75
CA ILE A 61 6.25 7.62 -14.06
C ILE A 61 7.36 8.36 -14.79
N GLU A 62 8.10 9.21 -14.11
CA GLU A 62 9.22 9.95 -14.71
C GLU A 62 10.36 9.03 -15.15
N PHE A 63 10.68 7.99 -14.39
CA PHE A 63 11.59 6.95 -14.85
C PHE A 63 11.04 6.22 -16.08
N ALA A 64 9.78 5.83 -16.06
CA ALA A 64 9.16 5.11 -17.16
C ALA A 64 9.17 5.91 -18.48
N LYS A 65 9.13 7.23 -18.43
CA LYS A 65 9.27 8.11 -19.61
C LYS A 65 10.68 8.05 -20.23
N ARG A 66 11.70 7.65 -19.49
CA ARG A 66 13.11 7.69 -19.88
C ARG A 66 13.65 6.36 -20.40
N PHE A 67 12.99 5.25 -20.07
CA PHE A 67 13.44 3.91 -20.43
C PHE A 67 12.53 3.28 -21.49
N LYS A 68 13.14 2.50 -22.38
CA LYS A 68 12.43 1.57 -23.24
C LYS A 68 12.18 0.26 -22.49
N VAL A 69 11.24 -0.52 -23.00
CA VAL A 69 10.92 -1.83 -22.41
C VAL A 69 12.15 -2.74 -22.33
N GLU A 70 12.99 -2.72 -23.36
CA GLU A 70 14.22 -3.52 -23.46
C GLU A 70 15.29 -3.11 -22.46
N ASP A 71 15.26 -1.90 -21.95
CA ASP A 71 16.25 -1.42 -20.97
C ASP A 71 16.00 -2.03 -19.57
N VAL A 72 14.78 -2.54 -19.33
CA VAL A 72 14.32 -2.92 -17.99
C VAL A 72 13.78 -4.34 -17.92
N TRP A 73 13.01 -4.78 -18.91
CA TRP A 73 12.39 -6.09 -18.89
C TRP A 73 13.29 -7.18 -19.48
N PRO A 74 13.33 -8.37 -18.86
CA PRO A 74 14.07 -9.48 -19.43
C PRO A 74 13.42 -9.97 -20.73
N GLU A 75 14.25 -10.53 -21.63
CA GLU A 75 13.82 -10.96 -22.96
C GLU A 75 12.65 -11.97 -22.91
N GLU A 76 12.58 -12.82 -21.89
CA GLU A 76 11.51 -13.80 -21.73
C GLU A 76 10.13 -13.15 -21.53
N LEU A 77 10.07 -11.96 -20.95
CA LEU A 77 8.84 -11.19 -20.83
C LEU A 77 8.50 -10.49 -22.14
N ILE A 78 9.49 -9.91 -22.81
CA ILE A 78 9.32 -9.22 -24.09
C ILE A 78 8.86 -10.20 -25.17
N ALA A 79 9.40 -11.42 -25.18
CA ALA A 79 8.99 -12.47 -26.09
C ALA A 79 7.49 -12.87 -25.97
N LYS A 80 6.90 -12.70 -24.78
CA LYS A 80 5.45 -12.91 -24.56
C LYS A 80 4.58 -11.74 -25.03
N LYS A 81 5.19 -10.58 -25.25
CA LYS A 81 4.54 -9.32 -25.64
C LYS A 81 5.41 -8.56 -26.65
N PRO A 82 5.66 -9.16 -27.82
CA PRO A 82 6.60 -8.59 -28.81
C PRO A 82 6.20 -7.22 -29.31
N GLU A 83 4.91 -6.89 -29.20
CA GLU A 83 4.36 -5.57 -29.55
C GLU A 83 4.82 -4.44 -28.64
N TYR A 84 5.47 -4.75 -27.51
CA TYR A 84 6.04 -3.78 -26.58
C TYR A 84 7.48 -3.38 -26.91
N ARG A 85 8.16 -4.15 -27.76
CA ARG A 85 9.54 -3.87 -28.17
C ARG A 85 9.65 -2.49 -28.82
N GLY A 86 10.65 -1.73 -28.41
CA GLY A 86 10.91 -0.36 -28.88
C GLY A 86 10.02 0.71 -28.26
N LYS A 87 8.99 0.33 -27.47
CA LYS A 87 8.15 1.30 -26.78
C LYS A 87 8.78 1.76 -25.47
N ARG A 88 8.45 2.97 -25.03
CA ARG A 88 8.80 3.44 -23.69
C ARG A 88 7.96 2.70 -22.65
N LEU A 89 8.52 2.48 -21.47
CA LEU A 89 7.77 1.91 -20.35
C LEU A 89 6.52 2.73 -20.02
N TYR A 90 6.60 4.05 -20.10
CA TYR A 90 5.46 4.93 -19.89
C TYR A 90 4.27 4.61 -20.81
N ASP A 91 4.56 4.37 -22.10
CA ASP A 91 3.51 4.09 -23.09
C ASP A 91 2.81 2.74 -22.84
N VAL A 92 3.55 1.80 -22.24
CA VAL A 92 3.02 0.45 -21.92
C VAL A 92 2.31 0.42 -20.57
N LEU A 93 2.82 1.12 -19.56
CA LEU A 93 2.31 1.03 -18.19
C LEU A 93 1.27 2.10 -17.84
N TYR A 94 1.40 3.30 -18.38
CA TYR A 94 0.58 4.44 -17.94
C TYR A 94 -0.25 5.08 -19.05
N ALA A 95 0.22 5.05 -20.30
CA ALA A 95 -0.50 5.59 -21.47
C ALA A 95 -1.07 4.48 -22.36
N ASN A 96 -1.54 3.38 -21.75
CA ASN A 96 -1.91 2.13 -22.40
C ASN A 96 -3.40 2.04 -22.80
N GLY A 97 -4.17 3.10 -22.67
CA GLY A 97 -5.60 3.14 -22.97
C GLY A 97 -6.49 2.54 -21.85
N GLN A 98 -5.91 1.94 -20.81
CA GLN A 98 -6.60 1.46 -19.62
C GLN A 98 -6.40 2.41 -18.44
N VAL A 99 -5.14 2.73 -18.13
CA VAL A 99 -4.80 3.61 -17.02
C VAL A 99 -5.19 5.06 -17.34
N ASN A 100 -4.92 5.54 -18.53
CA ASN A 100 -5.18 6.92 -18.96
C ASN A 100 -6.56 7.16 -19.59
N LYS A 101 -7.52 6.25 -19.38
CA LYS A 101 -8.86 6.37 -19.99
C LYS A 101 -9.86 7.26 -19.25
N PHE A 102 -9.44 7.92 -18.17
CA PHE A 102 -10.29 8.80 -17.36
C PHE A 102 -9.77 10.24 -17.41
N PRO A 103 -10.10 11.03 -18.45
CA PRO A 103 -9.71 12.43 -18.53
C PRO A 103 -10.18 13.19 -17.28
N LEU A 104 -9.33 14.03 -16.73
CA LEU A 104 -9.65 14.74 -15.48
C LEU A 104 -10.88 15.65 -15.63
N GLU A 105 -11.02 16.31 -16.79
CA GLU A 105 -12.16 17.17 -17.09
C GLU A 105 -13.53 16.44 -17.07
N ASP A 106 -13.58 15.18 -17.47
CA ASP A 106 -14.83 14.40 -17.47
C ASP A 106 -15.26 14.03 -16.05
N LEU A 107 -14.31 13.80 -15.15
CA LEU A 107 -14.59 13.58 -13.74
C LEU A 107 -15.10 14.84 -13.04
N GLU A 108 -14.50 15.97 -13.33
CA GLU A 108 -14.93 17.27 -12.82
C GLU A 108 -16.37 17.59 -13.25
N LYS A 109 -16.72 17.34 -14.51
CA LYS A 109 -18.08 17.52 -15.04
C LYS A 109 -19.09 16.58 -14.42
N ALA A 110 -18.71 15.28 -14.25
CA ALA A 110 -19.61 14.25 -13.73
C ALA A 110 -19.90 14.41 -12.22
N ASN A 111 -18.97 14.96 -11.45
CA ASN A 111 -19.01 15.00 -9.99
C ASN A 111 -18.63 16.38 -9.44
N ALA A 112 -19.09 17.45 -10.05
CA ALA A 112 -18.71 18.84 -9.74
C ALA A 112 -18.69 19.16 -8.24
N HIS A 113 -19.65 18.64 -7.45
CA HIS A 113 -19.71 18.83 -6.00
C HIS A 113 -18.76 17.94 -5.20
N ALA A 114 -18.52 16.71 -5.67
CA ALA A 114 -17.64 15.75 -4.99
C ALA A 114 -16.15 16.05 -5.19
N TRP A 115 -15.83 16.74 -6.29
CA TRP A 115 -14.46 17.02 -6.70
C TRP A 115 -14.05 18.50 -6.57
N ALA A 116 -15.01 19.39 -6.28
CA ALA A 116 -14.74 20.82 -6.07
C ALA A 116 -13.68 21.01 -4.96
N GLY A 117 -12.60 21.70 -5.30
CA GLY A 117 -11.46 21.92 -4.40
C GLY A 117 -10.56 20.70 -4.16
N TYR A 118 -10.79 19.59 -4.87
CA TYR A 118 -9.93 18.42 -4.74
C TYR A 118 -8.57 18.68 -5.39
N MET A 119 -7.52 18.41 -4.61
CA MET A 119 -6.16 18.47 -5.06
C MET A 119 -5.69 17.08 -5.50
N ASN A 120 -5.10 17.01 -6.68
CA ASN A 120 -4.34 15.87 -7.18
C ASN A 120 -3.32 16.38 -8.19
N ASP A 121 -2.18 16.79 -7.70
CA ASP A 121 -1.15 17.46 -8.49
C ASP A 121 -0.66 16.57 -9.64
N GLU A 122 -0.53 15.27 -9.40
CA GLU A 122 -0.07 14.32 -10.44
C GLU A 122 -1.08 14.16 -11.57
N SER A 123 -2.37 14.00 -11.22
CA SER A 123 -3.44 13.88 -12.24
C SER A 123 -3.59 15.16 -13.04
N LYS A 124 -3.41 16.33 -12.41
CA LYS A 124 -3.42 17.63 -13.12
C LYS A 124 -2.27 17.75 -14.11
N GLU A 125 -1.08 17.32 -13.71
CA GLU A 125 0.10 17.31 -14.58
C GLU A 125 -0.07 16.35 -15.77
N LEU A 126 -0.69 15.19 -15.55
CA LEU A 126 -0.89 14.15 -16.56
C LEU A 126 -2.14 14.37 -17.45
N GLY A 127 -3.12 15.14 -16.97
CA GLY A 127 -4.39 15.39 -17.68
C GLY A 127 -5.42 14.26 -17.57
N TYR A 128 -5.18 13.23 -16.75
CA TYR A 128 -6.12 12.13 -16.48
C TYR A 128 -6.07 11.70 -15.02
N TYR A 129 -7.14 11.06 -14.55
CA TYR A 129 -7.22 10.63 -13.16
C TYR A 129 -6.45 9.33 -12.94
N LEU A 130 -5.18 9.49 -12.63
CA LEU A 130 -4.19 8.41 -12.51
C LEU A 130 -4.60 7.33 -11.51
N GLN A 131 -5.00 7.70 -10.30
CA GLN A 131 -5.35 6.74 -9.25
C GLN A 131 -6.57 5.89 -9.63
N LYS A 132 -7.56 6.48 -10.27
CA LYS A 132 -8.72 5.74 -10.78
C LYS A 132 -8.30 4.76 -11.86
N GLY A 133 -7.47 5.18 -12.80
CA GLY A 133 -6.98 4.33 -13.88
C GLY A 133 -6.19 3.12 -13.37
N LEU A 134 -5.23 3.35 -12.50
CA LEU A 134 -4.41 2.30 -11.89
C LEU A 134 -5.26 1.34 -11.03
N PHE A 135 -6.19 1.88 -10.25
CA PHE A 135 -7.05 1.03 -9.42
C PHE A 135 -7.98 0.15 -10.26
N GLU A 136 -8.59 0.70 -11.32
CA GLU A 136 -9.46 -0.08 -12.19
C GLU A 136 -8.69 -1.17 -12.95
N GLU A 137 -7.46 -0.89 -13.37
CA GLU A 137 -6.59 -1.92 -13.95
C GLU A 137 -6.27 -3.01 -12.90
N TYR A 138 -5.80 -2.63 -11.72
CA TYR A 138 -5.51 -3.56 -10.62
C TYR A 138 -6.74 -4.42 -10.25
N ALA A 139 -7.89 -3.80 -10.06
CA ALA A 139 -9.12 -4.48 -9.69
C ALA A 139 -9.60 -5.46 -10.76
N SER A 140 -9.27 -5.21 -12.03
CA SER A 140 -9.66 -6.09 -13.14
C SER A 140 -9.07 -7.50 -13.03
N PHE A 141 -7.88 -7.64 -12.44
CA PHE A 141 -7.25 -8.95 -12.21
C PHE A 141 -7.95 -9.80 -11.16
N GLY A 142 -8.63 -9.17 -10.20
CA GLY A 142 -9.35 -9.87 -9.13
C GLY A 142 -10.80 -10.18 -9.44
N ARG A 143 -11.43 -9.40 -10.32
CA ARG A 143 -12.86 -9.55 -10.65
C ARG A 143 -13.12 -10.86 -11.36
N GLY A 144 -14.07 -11.64 -10.83
CA GLY A 144 -14.40 -12.97 -11.34
C GLY A 144 -13.46 -14.10 -10.87
N HIS A 145 -12.46 -13.79 -10.04
CA HIS A 145 -11.47 -14.74 -9.53
C HIS A 145 -11.51 -14.90 -8.00
N ALA A 146 -12.67 -14.66 -7.39
CA ALA A 146 -12.88 -14.71 -5.94
C ALA A 146 -12.06 -13.71 -5.12
N HIS A 147 -11.61 -12.63 -5.77
CA HIS A 147 -10.93 -11.48 -5.17
C HIS A 147 -11.53 -10.16 -5.65
N ASP A 148 -12.85 -10.19 -5.90
CA ASP A 148 -13.56 -9.08 -6.49
C ASP A 148 -13.42 -7.80 -5.66
N LEU A 149 -13.07 -6.73 -6.35
CA LEU A 149 -13.08 -5.37 -5.84
C LEU A 149 -14.18 -4.59 -6.55
N ALA A 150 -14.85 -3.70 -5.85
CA ALA A 150 -15.79 -2.79 -6.45
C ALA A 150 -15.10 -1.84 -7.44
N TYR A 151 -15.88 -1.14 -8.24
CA TYR A 151 -15.37 -0.04 -9.04
C TYR A 151 -14.92 1.12 -8.15
N PHE A 152 -13.95 1.86 -8.60
CA PHE A 152 -13.35 3.00 -7.89
C PHE A 152 -14.41 3.96 -7.32
N ASP A 153 -15.40 4.34 -8.13
CA ASP A 153 -16.44 5.28 -7.71
C ASP A 153 -17.33 4.76 -6.57
N VAL A 154 -17.51 3.42 -6.50
CA VAL A 154 -18.26 2.77 -5.41
C VAL A 154 -17.48 2.91 -4.09
N TYR A 155 -16.17 2.64 -4.11
CA TYR A 155 -15.30 2.84 -2.94
C TYR A 155 -15.26 4.29 -2.49
N HIS A 156 -15.14 5.20 -3.44
CA HIS A 156 -15.12 6.64 -3.16
C HIS A 156 -16.38 7.13 -2.45
N LYS A 157 -17.54 6.67 -2.91
CA LYS A 157 -18.84 6.99 -2.31
C LYS A 157 -19.03 6.35 -0.94
N ALA A 158 -18.63 5.09 -0.79
CA ALA A 158 -18.80 4.32 0.45
C ALA A 158 -17.76 4.63 1.54
N ARG A 159 -16.69 5.35 1.19
CA ARG A 159 -15.54 5.62 2.09
C ARG A 159 -14.77 4.37 2.53
N GLY A 160 -14.84 3.31 1.75
CA GLY A 160 -14.16 2.05 1.97
C GLY A 160 -15.11 0.87 2.14
N LEU A 161 -14.75 -0.28 1.58
CA LEU A 161 -15.51 -1.52 1.63
C LEU A 161 -14.59 -2.70 1.89
N ARG A 162 -15.09 -3.69 2.62
CA ARG A 162 -14.39 -4.95 2.87
C ARG A 162 -14.47 -5.84 1.66
N TRP A 163 -13.31 -6.22 1.13
CA TRP A 163 -13.25 -7.16 0.00
C TRP A 163 -13.39 -8.64 0.46
N PRO A 164 -13.88 -9.53 -0.39
CA PRO A 164 -14.40 -9.28 -1.73
C PRO A 164 -15.68 -8.42 -1.71
N VAL A 165 -15.87 -7.65 -2.79
CA VAL A 165 -17.08 -6.84 -2.99
C VAL A 165 -17.80 -7.38 -4.22
N VAL A 166 -18.90 -8.07 -4.02
CA VAL A 166 -19.71 -8.67 -5.08
C VAL A 166 -21.04 -7.92 -5.14
N ASP A 167 -21.47 -7.55 -6.35
CA ASP A 167 -22.69 -6.76 -6.56
C ASP A 167 -22.79 -5.50 -5.70
N ASN A 168 -21.64 -4.81 -5.54
CA ASN A 168 -21.47 -3.62 -4.69
C ASN A 168 -21.74 -3.85 -3.20
N LYS A 169 -21.77 -5.09 -2.73
CA LYS A 169 -21.92 -5.46 -1.32
C LYS A 169 -20.60 -5.94 -0.76
N GLU A 170 -20.20 -5.35 0.38
CA GLU A 170 -19.00 -5.79 1.10
C GLU A 170 -19.20 -7.15 1.76
N THR A 171 -18.14 -7.89 1.94
CA THR A 171 -18.12 -9.17 2.66
C THR A 171 -17.65 -8.97 4.09
N LEU A 172 -18.55 -9.11 5.08
CA LEU A 172 -18.20 -8.92 6.50
C LEU A 172 -17.24 -10.02 6.98
N TRP A 173 -17.54 -11.28 6.68
CA TRP A 173 -16.72 -12.44 7.04
C TRP A 173 -16.52 -13.33 5.83
N ARG A 174 -15.28 -13.70 5.55
CA ARG A 174 -14.97 -14.56 4.42
C ARG A 174 -15.05 -16.06 4.78
N PHE A 175 -14.60 -16.41 5.97
CA PHE A 175 -14.48 -17.80 6.41
C PHE A 175 -15.52 -18.15 7.49
N ARG A 176 -16.76 -17.75 7.22
CA ARG A 176 -17.91 -18.05 8.03
C ARG A 176 -19.05 -18.52 7.13
N GLU A 177 -19.68 -19.63 7.49
CA GLU A 177 -20.78 -20.21 6.72
C GLU A 177 -21.90 -19.18 6.48
N GLY A 178 -22.38 -19.12 5.24
CA GLY A 178 -23.45 -18.22 4.81
C GLY A 178 -23.01 -16.76 4.56
N TYR A 179 -21.75 -16.40 4.72
CA TYR A 179 -21.25 -15.02 4.54
C TYR A 179 -20.32 -14.84 3.33
N ASP A 180 -19.65 -15.91 2.89
CA ASP A 180 -18.77 -15.82 1.72
C ASP A 180 -19.63 -15.83 0.44
N PRO A 181 -19.55 -14.77 -0.40
CA PRO A 181 -20.39 -14.66 -1.60
C PRO A 181 -20.10 -15.72 -2.68
N TYR A 182 -18.99 -16.44 -2.58
CA TYR A 182 -18.60 -17.49 -3.54
C TYR A 182 -18.93 -18.90 -3.07
N VAL A 183 -19.49 -19.05 -1.87
CA VAL A 183 -19.85 -20.33 -1.29
C VAL A 183 -21.36 -20.42 -1.16
N LYS A 184 -21.97 -21.43 -1.77
CA LYS A 184 -23.43 -21.63 -1.69
C LYS A 184 -23.85 -21.99 -0.27
N ALA A 185 -25.06 -21.61 0.10
CA ALA A 185 -25.65 -21.98 1.37
C ALA A 185 -25.64 -23.50 1.57
N GLY A 186 -25.16 -23.96 2.74
CA GLY A 186 -25.03 -25.37 3.06
C GLY A 186 -23.74 -26.05 2.58
N GLU A 187 -22.87 -25.35 1.87
CA GLU A 187 -21.55 -25.89 1.45
C GLU A 187 -20.43 -25.65 2.48
N GLY A 188 -20.74 -25.06 3.62
CA GLY A 188 -19.79 -24.82 4.72
C GLY A 188 -18.84 -23.66 4.44
N VAL A 189 -17.56 -23.86 4.75
CA VAL A 189 -16.48 -22.85 4.60
C VAL A 189 -15.44 -23.36 3.61
N LYS A 190 -14.97 -22.50 2.72
CA LYS A 190 -13.90 -22.83 1.75
C LYS A 190 -12.69 -21.95 1.96
N PHE A 191 -11.51 -22.55 1.95
CA PHE A 191 -10.23 -21.86 2.00
C PHE A 191 -9.61 -21.83 0.60
N TYR A 192 -9.47 -20.65 0.04
CA TYR A 192 -8.96 -20.44 -1.32
C TYR A 192 -7.45 -20.61 -1.38
N GLY A 193 -6.96 -21.07 -2.54
CA GLY A 193 -5.54 -21.33 -2.76
C GLY A 193 -5.15 -22.80 -2.70
N TYR A 194 -6.04 -23.69 -2.23
CA TYR A 194 -5.84 -25.14 -2.22
C TYR A 194 -6.95 -25.84 -3.03
N LYS A 195 -6.56 -26.91 -3.72
CA LYS A 195 -7.50 -27.64 -4.61
C LYS A 195 -8.68 -28.27 -3.89
N ASP A 196 -8.50 -28.65 -2.62
CA ASP A 196 -9.54 -29.27 -1.78
C ASP A 196 -10.35 -28.25 -0.98
N ASN A 197 -10.04 -26.97 -1.12
CA ASN A 197 -10.64 -25.85 -0.37
C ASN A 197 -10.53 -25.98 1.17
N LYS A 198 -9.55 -26.74 1.68
CA LYS A 198 -9.32 -26.91 3.11
C LYS A 198 -8.16 -26.05 3.62
N ALA A 199 -8.22 -25.64 4.86
CA ALA A 199 -7.09 -25.04 5.54
C ALA A 199 -6.03 -26.10 5.84
N ILE A 200 -4.74 -25.69 5.74
CA ILE A 200 -3.64 -26.52 6.24
C ILE A 200 -3.46 -26.24 7.73
N ILE A 201 -3.43 -27.31 8.52
CA ILE A 201 -3.13 -27.25 9.94
C ILE A 201 -1.73 -27.85 10.12
N PHE A 202 -0.79 -27.05 10.59
CA PHE A 202 0.57 -27.48 10.89
C PHE A 202 0.66 -27.88 12.35
N ALA A 203 0.89 -29.16 12.63
CA ALA A 203 1.18 -29.64 13.98
C ALA A 203 2.67 -29.42 14.27
N LEU A 204 3.03 -28.19 14.64
CA LEU A 204 4.42 -27.84 14.99
C LEU A 204 4.62 -28.04 16.48
N PRO A 205 5.59 -28.89 16.91
CA PRO A 205 5.97 -28.99 18.31
C PRO A 205 6.59 -27.66 18.76
N TYR A 206 6.43 -27.35 20.03
CA TYR A 206 7.14 -26.23 20.63
C TYR A 206 8.65 -26.46 20.53
N GLN A 207 9.37 -25.43 20.14
CA GLN A 207 10.83 -25.38 20.18
C GLN A 207 11.25 -24.16 20.99
N ASP A 208 12.17 -24.37 21.90
CA ASP A 208 12.75 -23.26 22.65
C ASP A 208 13.42 -22.26 21.68
N PRO A 209 13.37 -20.95 21.98
CA PRO A 209 14.15 -19.98 21.26
C PRO A 209 15.65 -20.30 21.36
N PRO A 210 16.47 -19.81 20.41
CA PRO A 210 17.92 -20.09 20.40
C PRO A 210 18.64 -19.66 21.67
N GLU A 211 18.09 -18.70 22.39
CA GLU A 211 18.64 -18.12 23.60
C GLU A 211 17.57 -18.12 24.69
N MET A 212 17.85 -18.83 25.76
CA MET A 212 16.96 -18.96 26.93
C MET A 212 17.58 -18.21 28.12
N PRO A 213 16.75 -17.75 29.09
CA PRO A 213 17.29 -17.22 30.33
C PRO A 213 18.21 -18.23 31.00
N ASP A 214 19.31 -17.76 31.57
CA ASP A 214 20.29 -18.53 32.29
C ASP A 214 20.67 -17.87 33.63
N ALA A 215 21.73 -18.33 34.27
CA ALA A 215 22.15 -17.80 35.58
C ALA A 215 22.79 -16.38 35.50
N GLU A 216 23.22 -15.94 34.33
CA GLU A 216 23.80 -14.60 34.08
C GLU A 216 22.74 -13.65 33.55
N TYR A 217 21.84 -14.15 32.70
CA TYR A 217 20.71 -13.40 32.09
C TYR A 217 19.42 -14.13 32.43
N ASP A 218 18.90 -13.88 33.60
CA ASP A 218 17.78 -14.62 34.20
C ASP A 218 16.40 -14.14 33.78
N MET A 219 16.30 -13.08 32.97
CA MET A 219 15.04 -12.47 32.56
C MET A 219 14.82 -12.53 31.06
N TRP A 220 13.55 -12.55 30.68
CA TRP A 220 13.11 -12.35 29.30
C TRP A 220 13.02 -10.87 28.96
N LEU A 221 13.67 -10.45 27.87
CA LEU A 221 13.40 -9.14 27.27
C LEU A 221 12.20 -9.23 26.34
N CYS A 222 11.12 -8.54 26.72
CA CYS A 222 9.91 -8.44 25.91
C CYS A 222 9.77 -7.03 25.33
N THR A 223 9.88 -6.88 24.01
CA THR A 223 9.73 -5.57 23.38
C THR A 223 8.26 -5.19 23.24
N GLY A 224 7.92 -3.97 23.67
CA GLY A 224 6.58 -3.40 23.58
C GLY A 224 6.51 -2.20 22.65
N ARG A 225 5.29 -1.80 22.29
CA ARG A 225 5.03 -0.58 21.53
C ARG A 225 4.60 0.55 22.44
N VAL A 226 5.00 1.77 22.10
CA VAL A 226 4.45 2.99 22.68
C VAL A 226 3.48 3.63 21.69
N LEU A 227 2.42 4.24 22.18
CA LEU A 227 1.38 4.83 21.34
C LEU A 227 1.89 6.05 20.57
N GLU A 228 2.77 6.83 21.20
CA GLU A 228 3.28 8.09 20.70
C GLU A 228 4.24 7.93 19.53
N HIS A 229 4.91 6.78 19.41
CA HIS A 229 5.90 6.57 18.36
C HIS A 229 5.55 5.44 17.41
N TRP A 230 5.65 5.75 16.13
CA TRP A 230 5.50 4.80 15.04
C TRP A 230 6.81 4.05 14.80
N HIS A 231 6.82 2.75 15.10
CA HIS A 231 7.99 1.88 14.95
C HIS A 231 9.24 2.45 15.64
N THR A 232 10.31 2.68 14.88
CA THR A 232 11.59 3.27 15.38
C THR A 232 11.49 4.76 15.73
N GLY A 233 10.37 5.39 15.43
CA GLY A 233 10.15 6.82 15.71
C GLY A 233 10.88 7.76 14.77
N SER A 234 11.44 7.29 13.66
CA SER A 234 12.19 8.12 12.72
C SER A 234 11.39 9.32 12.17
N MET A 235 10.07 9.19 12.08
CA MET A 235 9.17 10.30 11.74
C MET A 235 8.56 10.97 12.98
N THR A 236 7.98 10.20 13.89
CA THR A 236 7.21 10.74 15.02
C THR A 236 8.09 11.46 16.05
N ARG A 237 9.36 11.10 16.21
CA ARG A 237 10.31 11.85 17.05
C ARG A 237 10.66 13.24 16.51
N ARG A 238 10.33 13.54 15.25
CA ARG A 238 10.46 14.87 14.64
C ARG A 238 9.27 15.78 14.95
N VAL A 239 8.21 15.23 15.57
CA VAL A 239 7.07 15.99 16.09
C VAL A 239 7.35 16.31 17.58
N PRO A 240 7.60 17.59 17.94
CA PRO A 240 8.04 17.96 19.28
C PRO A 240 7.10 17.50 20.39
N GLU A 241 5.80 17.48 20.16
CA GLU A 241 4.78 17.07 21.12
C GLU A 241 4.88 15.58 21.43
N LEU A 242 5.00 14.74 20.40
CA LEU A 242 5.17 13.30 20.55
C LEU A 242 6.51 12.94 21.20
N HIS A 243 7.57 13.64 20.78
CA HIS A 243 8.90 13.43 21.37
C HIS A 243 8.94 13.80 22.85
N ARG A 244 8.27 14.90 23.27
CA ARG A 244 8.19 15.27 24.68
C ARG A 244 7.42 14.27 25.53
N SER A 245 6.40 13.61 24.96
CA SER A 245 5.62 12.61 25.69
C SER A 245 6.43 11.36 26.01
N VAL A 246 7.25 10.88 25.07
CA VAL A 246 8.11 9.70 25.26
C VAL A 246 9.48 10.01 24.63
N PRO A 247 10.36 10.74 25.34
CA PRO A 247 11.64 11.16 24.79
C PRO A 247 12.68 10.05 24.69
N GLU A 248 12.56 9.01 25.55
CA GLU A 248 13.55 7.96 25.72
C GLU A 248 12.92 6.56 25.69
N ALA A 249 13.74 5.55 25.46
CA ALA A 249 13.36 4.18 25.68
C ALA A 249 13.20 3.91 27.19
N GLN A 250 12.15 3.16 27.57
CA GLN A 250 11.84 2.84 28.95
C GLN A 250 11.83 1.32 29.13
N ILE A 251 12.35 0.85 30.26
CA ILE A 251 12.24 -0.54 30.69
C ILE A 251 11.22 -0.58 31.85
N PHE A 252 10.19 -1.40 31.67
CA PHE A 252 9.19 -1.68 32.71
C PHE A 252 9.55 -3.00 33.35
N MET A 253 9.76 -2.98 34.67
CA MET A 253 10.19 -4.12 35.44
C MET A 253 9.42 -4.15 36.76
N HIS A 254 9.11 -5.34 37.27
CA HIS A 254 8.53 -5.45 38.60
C HIS A 254 9.55 -4.97 39.66
N PRO A 255 9.13 -4.29 40.75
CA PRO A 255 10.06 -3.76 41.75
C PRO A 255 10.94 -4.82 42.38
N ASP A 256 10.43 -6.04 42.58
CA ASP A 256 11.19 -7.13 43.19
C ASP A 256 12.27 -7.68 42.24
N ASP A 257 12.06 -7.57 40.94
CA ASP A 257 13.03 -7.98 39.90
C ASP A 257 14.06 -6.90 39.62
N ALA A 258 13.84 -5.67 40.09
CA ALA A 258 14.71 -4.52 39.85
C ALA A 258 15.78 -4.36 40.97
N GLN A 259 15.86 -5.26 41.92
CA GLN A 259 16.84 -5.26 43.04
C GLN A 259 18.07 -6.06 42.65
#